data_37c7c0ff8fe7389bc80f09e1cf0a6ebb
#
_entry.id   37c7c0ff8fe7389bc80f09e1cf0a6ebb
#
_cell.length_a   1.000
_cell.length_b   1.000
_cell.length_c   1.000
_cell.angle_alpha   90.00
_cell.angle_beta   90.00
_cell.angle_gamma   90.00
#
_symmetry.space_group_name_H-M   'P 1'
#
loop_
_entity.id
_entity.type
_entity.pdbx_description
1 polymer ?
#
loop_
_entity_poly.entity_id
_entity_poly.type
_entity_poly.pdbx_seq_one_letter_code
_entity_poly.pdbx_strand_id
1 'polypeptide(L)'
;MNLQLDQDGHLVDYTIWNHQVAQTLAQTLDLDLTEWHFEVLEAVRQFYAQFGHSPATRPLIKFLMKVVSPEINNAVLQEKFNTGLVARHLSRLAGVPKPANCL
;
A
#
# COMPACT_ATOMS: atom_id res chain seq x y z
N MET A 1 10.85 17.30 0.67
CA MET A 1 9.39 17.16 0.88
C MET A 1 9.10 16.85 2.33
N ASN A 2 8.30 17.67 2.99
CA ASN A 2 7.95 17.46 4.40
C ASN A 2 6.62 16.72 4.49
N LEU A 3 6.72 15.40 4.67
CA LEU A 3 5.53 14.58 4.87
C LEU A 3 5.17 14.51 6.34
N GLN A 4 3.90 14.72 6.64
CA GLN A 4 3.40 14.51 7.99
C GLN A 4 2.95 13.06 8.14
N LEU A 5 3.67 12.33 8.99
CA LEU A 5 3.44 10.91 9.22
C LEU A 5 3.03 10.69 10.67
N ASP A 6 2.19 9.67 10.89
CA ASP A 6 1.84 9.28 12.24
C ASP A 6 2.98 8.41 12.83
N GLN A 7 2.77 7.91 14.05
CA GLN A 7 3.80 7.15 14.75
C GLN A 7 4.15 5.83 14.07
N ASP A 8 3.28 5.32 13.20
CA ASP A 8 3.51 4.09 12.42
C ASP A 8 4.02 4.38 11.02
N GLY A 9 4.27 5.64 10.69
CA GLY A 9 4.83 6.04 9.41
C GLY A 9 3.81 6.21 8.28
N HIS A 10 2.52 6.22 8.60
CA HIS A 10 1.47 6.45 7.62
C HIS A 10 1.18 7.94 7.46
N LEU A 11 0.75 8.35 6.25
CA LEU A 11 0.35 9.74 6.03
C LEU A 11 -0.80 10.12 6.96
N VAL A 12 -0.67 11.28 7.59
CA VAL A 12 -1.75 11.85 8.40
C VAL A 12 -2.91 12.25 7.51
N ASP A 13 -2.62 12.79 6.33
CA ASP A 13 -3.63 13.24 5.36
C ASP A 13 -3.47 12.44 4.06
N TYR A 14 -4.36 11.47 3.83
CA TYR A 14 -4.26 10.61 2.64
C TYR A 14 -4.54 11.36 1.34
N THR A 15 -5.13 12.57 1.40
CA THR A 15 -5.45 13.33 0.19
C THR A 15 -4.23 13.93 -0.48
N ILE A 16 -3.10 14.08 0.23
CA ILE A 16 -1.89 14.63 -0.36
C ILE A 16 -1.08 13.61 -1.14
N TRP A 17 -1.52 12.34 -1.14
CA TRP A 17 -0.78 11.27 -1.78
C TRP A 17 -0.70 11.46 -3.29
N ASN A 18 0.47 11.16 -3.85
CA ASN A 18 0.70 11.04 -5.28
C ASN A 18 1.85 10.06 -5.48
N HIS A 19 2.25 9.83 -6.74
CA HIS A 19 3.31 8.88 -7.04
C HIS A 19 4.65 9.29 -6.42
N GLN A 20 4.94 10.59 -6.37
CA GLN A 20 6.17 11.07 -5.76
C GLN A 20 6.20 10.81 -4.25
N VAL A 21 5.08 11.00 -3.58
CA VAL A 21 4.95 10.67 -2.14
C VAL A 21 5.20 9.19 -1.94
N ALA A 22 4.58 8.34 -2.77
CA ALA A 22 4.77 6.90 -2.68
C ALA A 22 6.24 6.51 -2.88
N GLN A 23 6.93 7.11 -3.86
CA GLN A 23 8.36 6.86 -4.07
C GLN A 23 9.19 7.25 -2.86
N THR A 24 8.88 8.38 -2.26
CA THR A 24 9.58 8.82 -1.05
C THR A 24 9.42 7.80 0.09
N LEU A 25 8.20 7.33 0.30
CA LEU A 25 7.93 6.33 1.34
C LEU A 25 8.58 4.99 1.01
N ALA A 26 8.63 4.62 -0.27
CA ALA A 26 9.21 3.35 -0.70
C ALA A 26 10.72 3.27 -0.45
N GLN A 27 11.40 4.40 -0.32
CA GLN A 27 12.83 4.41 -0.01
C GLN A 27 13.13 3.73 1.33
N THR A 28 12.18 3.74 2.26
CA THR A 28 12.34 3.03 3.53
C THR A 28 12.42 1.51 3.37
N LEU A 29 12.02 0.99 2.21
CA LEU A 29 12.09 -0.42 1.87
C LEU A 29 13.16 -0.70 0.80
N ASP A 30 14.02 0.28 0.51
CA ASP A 30 14.98 0.20 -0.58
C ASP A 30 14.33 -0.19 -1.91
N LEU A 31 13.20 0.44 -2.22
CA LEU A 31 12.35 0.06 -3.33
C LEU A 31 12.11 1.23 -4.26
N ASP A 32 12.36 1.01 -5.56
CA ASP A 32 11.99 1.93 -6.62
C ASP A 32 10.68 1.43 -7.25
N LEU A 33 9.63 2.23 -7.13
CA LEU A 33 8.32 1.85 -7.61
C LEU A 33 8.24 1.94 -9.13
N THR A 34 7.68 0.89 -9.73
CA THR A 34 7.40 0.82 -11.17
C THR A 34 5.90 1.06 -11.40
N GLU A 35 5.52 1.10 -12.67
CA GLU A 35 4.11 1.25 -13.05
C GLU A 35 3.23 0.19 -12.41
N TRP A 36 3.70 -1.06 -12.37
CA TRP A 36 2.97 -2.15 -11.74
C TRP A 36 2.74 -1.88 -10.25
N HIS A 37 3.78 -1.40 -9.55
CA HIS A 37 3.63 -1.04 -8.14
C HIS A 37 2.56 0.03 -7.95
N PHE A 38 2.52 1.04 -8.82
CA PHE A 38 1.52 2.10 -8.72
C PHE A 38 0.12 1.57 -8.96
N GLU A 39 -0.06 0.63 -9.91
CA GLU A 39 -1.37 -0.01 -10.10
C GLU A 39 -1.85 -0.67 -8.81
N VAL A 40 -0.96 -1.37 -8.13
CA VAL A 40 -1.29 -2.02 -6.86
C VAL A 40 -1.65 -1.00 -5.79
N LEU A 41 -0.83 0.05 -5.64
CA LEU A 41 -1.06 1.07 -4.62
C LEU A 41 -2.35 1.86 -4.88
N GLU A 42 -2.64 2.15 -6.14
CA GLU A 42 -3.90 2.82 -6.49
C GLU A 42 -5.10 1.93 -6.21
N ALA A 43 -4.96 0.62 -6.38
CA ALA A 43 -6.01 -0.33 -6.01
C ALA A 43 -6.23 -0.35 -4.49
N VAL A 44 -5.17 -0.25 -3.69
CA VAL A 44 -5.30 -0.14 -2.24
C VAL A 44 -6.07 1.12 -1.86
N ARG A 45 -5.78 2.24 -2.51
CA ARG A 45 -6.52 3.49 -2.29
C ARG A 45 -7.98 3.35 -2.70
N GLN A 46 -8.25 2.64 -3.79
CA GLN A 46 -9.61 2.36 -4.24
C GLN A 46 -10.39 1.56 -3.20
N PHE A 47 -9.73 0.55 -2.60
CA PHE A 47 -10.33 -0.23 -1.51
C PHE A 47 -10.71 0.68 -0.35
N TYR A 48 -9.79 1.54 0.06
CA TYR A 48 -10.03 2.47 1.17
C TYR A 48 -11.22 3.40 0.86
N ALA A 49 -11.25 3.96 -0.35
CA ALA A 49 -12.33 4.85 -0.75
C ALA A 49 -13.69 4.14 -0.75
N GLN A 50 -13.70 2.87 -1.16
CA GLN A 50 -14.93 2.09 -1.28
C GLN A 50 -15.44 1.59 0.07
N PHE A 51 -14.54 1.13 0.93
CA PHE A 51 -14.91 0.44 2.17
C PHE A 51 -14.68 1.24 3.44
N GLY A 52 -14.01 2.38 3.37
CA GLY A 52 -13.78 3.25 4.53
C GLY A 52 -12.71 2.79 5.49
N HIS A 53 -11.95 1.75 5.14
CA HIS A 53 -10.83 1.27 5.93
C HIS A 53 -9.81 0.62 5.03
N SER A 54 -8.57 0.49 5.53
CA SER A 54 -7.50 -0.17 4.79
C SER A 54 -7.67 -1.69 4.87
N PRO A 55 -7.30 -2.42 3.80
CA PRO A 55 -7.51 -3.87 3.77
C PRO A 55 -6.50 -4.64 4.61
N ALA A 56 -6.97 -5.65 5.34
CA ALA A 56 -6.10 -6.68 5.92
C ALA A 56 -5.60 -7.59 4.79
N THR A 57 -4.67 -8.50 5.13
CA THR A 57 -3.96 -9.29 4.10
C THR A 57 -4.87 -10.07 3.16
N ARG A 58 -5.83 -10.83 3.69
CA ARG A 58 -6.68 -11.65 2.83
C ARG A 58 -7.60 -10.82 1.93
N PRO A 59 -8.36 -9.85 2.46
CA PRO A 59 -9.16 -8.97 1.60
C PRO A 59 -8.31 -8.20 0.59
N LEU A 60 -7.11 -7.79 0.98
CA LEU A 60 -6.18 -7.12 0.07
C LEU A 60 -5.85 -7.97 -1.14
N ILE A 61 -5.43 -9.21 -0.90
CA ILE A 61 -5.05 -10.12 -1.97
C ILE A 61 -6.24 -10.40 -2.88
N LYS A 62 -7.41 -10.68 -2.31
CA LYS A 62 -8.62 -10.92 -3.09
C LYS A 62 -8.97 -9.73 -3.98
N PHE A 63 -8.88 -8.53 -3.43
CA PHE A 63 -9.19 -7.32 -4.18
C PHE A 63 -8.20 -7.10 -5.32
N LEU A 64 -6.90 -7.28 -5.04
CA LEU A 64 -5.86 -7.12 -6.06
C LEU A 64 -5.97 -8.17 -7.17
N MET A 65 -6.34 -9.40 -6.83
CA MET A 65 -6.58 -10.44 -7.83
C MET A 65 -7.71 -10.05 -8.77
N LYS A 66 -8.70 -9.35 -8.28
CA LYS A 66 -9.86 -8.94 -9.05
C LYS A 66 -9.58 -7.71 -9.90
N VAL A 67 -8.89 -6.70 -9.36
CA VAL A 67 -8.77 -5.40 -10.03
C VAL A 67 -7.44 -5.17 -10.71
N VAL A 68 -6.39 -5.91 -10.35
CA VAL A 68 -5.06 -5.75 -10.96
C VAL A 68 -4.68 -6.97 -11.78
N SER A 69 -4.49 -8.13 -11.14
CA SER A 69 -4.08 -9.35 -11.84
C SER A 69 -4.45 -10.59 -11.02
N PRO A 70 -5.06 -11.62 -11.65
CA PRO A 70 -5.41 -12.86 -10.93
C PRO A 70 -4.19 -13.65 -10.45
N GLU A 71 -2.99 -13.31 -10.92
CA GLU A 71 -1.77 -14.00 -10.55
C GLU A 71 -1.16 -13.49 -9.24
N ILE A 72 -1.73 -12.43 -8.66
CA ILE A 72 -1.22 -11.87 -7.42
C ILE A 72 -1.50 -12.81 -6.25
N ASN A 73 -0.48 -13.04 -5.43
CA ASN A 73 -0.59 -13.78 -4.17
C ASN A 73 0.36 -13.14 -3.16
N ASN A 74 0.33 -13.64 -1.93
CA ASN A 74 1.15 -13.06 -0.86
C ASN A 74 2.65 -13.09 -1.18
N ALA A 75 3.13 -14.19 -1.73
CA ALA A 75 4.56 -14.33 -2.06
C ALA A 75 5.00 -13.32 -3.11
N VAL A 76 4.19 -13.11 -4.13
CA VAL A 76 4.46 -12.11 -5.17
C VAL A 76 4.55 -10.72 -4.55
N LEU A 77 3.61 -10.37 -3.69
CA LEU A 77 3.61 -9.06 -3.05
C LEU A 77 4.81 -8.87 -2.13
N GLN A 78 5.18 -9.92 -1.38
CA GLN A 78 6.35 -9.86 -0.51
C GLN A 78 7.62 -9.60 -1.32
N GLU A 79 7.78 -10.30 -2.44
CA GLU A 79 8.94 -10.14 -3.31
C GLU A 79 8.95 -8.77 -3.98
N LYS A 80 7.83 -8.37 -4.60
CA LYS A 80 7.76 -7.14 -5.38
C LYS A 80 7.84 -5.88 -4.52
N PHE A 81 7.38 -5.94 -3.28
CA PHE A 81 7.42 -4.81 -2.36
C PHE A 81 8.52 -4.93 -1.30
N ASN A 82 9.36 -5.96 -1.42
CA ASN A 82 10.52 -6.13 -0.54
C ASN A 82 10.15 -6.07 0.94
N THR A 83 9.09 -6.80 1.32
CA THR A 83 8.60 -6.78 2.70
C THR A 83 7.90 -8.08 3.06
N GLY A 84 8.00 -8.48 4.33
CA GLY A 84 7.21 -9.56 4.89
C GLY A 84 5.86 -9.11 5.46
N LEU A 85 5.64 -7.78 5.58
CA LEU A 85 4.44 -7.20 6.19
C LEU A 85 3.60 -6.51 5.11
N VAL A 86 3.01 -7.33 4.23
CA VAL A 86 2.40 -6.84 2.99
C VAL A 86 1.28 -5.83 3.24
N ALA A 87 0.25 -6.21 4.01
CA ALA A 87 -0.89 -5.32 4.22
C ALA A 87 -0.47 -3.99 4.84
N ARG A 88 0.41 -4.06 5.83
CA ARG A 88 0.89 -2.88 6.55
C ARG A 88 1.66 -1.94 5.64
N HIS A 89 2.63 -2.48 4.89
CA HIS A 89 3.48 -1.64 4.06
C HIS A 89 2.80 -1.17 2.79
N LEU A 90 1.94 -1.98 2.17
CA LEU A 90 1.19 -1.52 1.02
C LEU A 90 0.25 -0.37 1.39
N SER A 91 -0.43 -0.46 2.54
CA SER A 91 -1.27 0.63 3.01
C SER A 91 -0.44 1.88 3.30
N ARG A 92 0.74 1.72 3.91
CA ARG A 92 1.64 2.84 4.18
C ARG A 92 2.09 3.51 2.89
N LEU A 93 2.54 2.73 1.91
CA LEU A 93 3.00 3.29 0.62
C LEU A 93 1.85 3.89 -0.18
N ALA A 94 0.64 3.36 -0.02
CA ALA A 94 -0.55 3.88 -0.69
C ALA A 94 -1.13 5.11 -0.01
N GLY A 95 -0.56 5.53 1.12
CA GLY A 95 -0.99 6.73 1.81
C GLY A 95 -2.28 6.61 2.59
N VAL A 96 -2.74 5.38 2.85
CA VAL A 96 -3.96 5.14 3.63
C VAL A 96 -3.59 4.68 5.04
N PRO A 97 -4.53 4.74 6.00
CA PRO A 97 -4.22 4.40 7.38
C PRO A 97 -3.77 2.95 7.56
N LYS A 98 -3.13 2.67 8.69
CA LYS A 98 -2.72 1.32 9.05
C LYS A 98 -3.95 0.42 9.16
N PRO A 99 -3.89 -0.80 8.57
CA PRO A 99 -5.02 -1.73 8.68
C PRO A 99 -5.25 -2.16 10.13
N ALA A 100 -6.52 -2.34 10.49
CA ALA A 100 -6.87 -2.90 11.78
C ALA A 100 -6.40 -4.37 11.83
N ASN A 101 -6.00 -4.84 13.00
CA ASN A 101 -5.54 -6.23 13.21
C ASN A 101 -4.32 -6.60 12.36
N CYS A 102 -3.53 -5.63 11.96
CA CYS A 102 -2.30 -5.86 11.21
C CYS A 102 -1.13 -5.90 12.19
N LEU A 103 -0.41 -6.99 12.18
CA LEU A 103 0.77 -7.16 13.01
C LEU A 103 2.00 -6.48 12.41
#